data_855d44c6c33702caff94c1dc5d6b408d
#
_entry.id   855d44c6c33702caff94c1dc5d6b408d
#
_cell.length_a   1.000
_cell.length_b   1.000
_cell.length_c   1.000
_cell.angle_alpha   90.00
_cell.angle_beta   90.00
_cell.angle_gamma   90.00
#
_symmetry.space_group_name_H-M   'P 1'
#
loop_
_entity.id
_entity.type
_entity.pdbx_description
1 polymer ?
#
loop_
_entity_poly.entity_id
_entity_poly.type
_entity_poly.pdbx_seq_one_letter_code
_entity_poly.pdbx_strand_id
1 'polypeptide(L)'
;MTFIGEMQKVVEQMPASEIAEPAKTGLNWTGDIVNLVELMYGLQEMQCLNDGKLPIEELGNRIFPLFGLQPRIYSRIYIDIKQRATKNGNRTYFLSRMRNMLEERIDQDIHISLRRK
;
A
#
# COMPACT_ATOMS: atom_id res chain seq x y z
N MET A 1 -5.83 -10.56 -33.83
CA MET A 1 -5.92 -10.28 -33.30
C MET A 1 -5.89 -10.09 -32.71
N THR A 2 -5.51 -10.39 -32.87
CA THR A 2 -5.53 -10.10 -32.13
C THR A 2 -5.15 -10.15 -31.48
N PHE A 3 -4.79 -10.47 -31.29
CA PHE A 3 -4.64 -10.53 -30.35
C PHE A 3 -4.37 -10.03 -29.96
N ILE A 4 -3.95 -9.94 -30.24
CA ILE A 4 -3.88 -9.49 -29.53
C ILE A 4 -4.11 -9.00 -29.06
N GLY A 5 -4.14 -9.20 -29.47
CA GLY A 5 -4.48 -8.69 -28.92
C GLY A 5 -4.73 -8.75 -28.34
N GLU A 6 -4.47 -9.17 -28.59
CA GLU A 6 -4.86 -9.31 -27.94
C GLU A 6 -4.45 -9.44 -27.13
N MET A 7 -3.78 -9.61 -27.18
CA MET A 7 -3.52 -9.70 -26.34
C MET A 7 -3.52 -9.21 -25.60
N GLN A 8 -3.59 -9.06 -25.61
CA GLN A 8 -3.79 -8.62 -24.87
C GLN A 8 -4.34 -8.51 -24.19
N LYS A 9 -4.52 -8.96 -24.51
CA LYS A 9 -5.05 -9.06 -23.73
C LYS A 9 -5.16 -9.57 -23.08
N VAL A 10 -4.99 -10.05 -23.35
CA VAL A 10 -5.09 -10.61 -22.64
C VAL A 10 -4.94 -10.55 -21.75
N VAL A 11 -4.92 -10.23 -21.87
CA VAL A 11 -4.76 -10.29 -20.91
C VAL A 11 -5.27 -10.06 -20.00
N GLU A 12 -5.93 -9.69 -20.28
CA GLU A 12 -6.42 -9.69 -19.43
C GLU A 12 -6.44 -10.60 -18.57
N GLN A 13 -6.36 -11.49 -18.75
CA GLN A 13 -6.04 -12.27 -17.75
C GLN A 13 -4.65 -12.35 -17.56
N MET A 14 -4.15 -11.95 -16.35
CA MET A 14 -2.79 -12.03 -16.05
C MET A 14 -2.40 -13.42 -15.74
N PRO A 15 -1.26 -13.91 -16.21
CA PRO A 15 -0.73 -15.19 -15.76
C PRO A 15 -0.50 -15.17 -14.27
N ALA A 16 -0.73 -16.30 -13.62
CA ALA A 16 -0.52 -16.41 -12.20
C ALA A 16 0.91 -16.07 -11.80
N SER A 17 1.87 -16.37 -12.67
CA SER A 17 3.26 -16.08 -12.37
C SER A 17 3.53 -14.59 -12.23
N GLU A 18 2.80 -13.77 -12.96
CA GLU A 18 3.00 -12.33 -12.84
C GLU A 18 2.48 -11.81 -11.52
N ILE A 19 1.42 -12.42 -11.00
CA ILE A 19 0.90 -12.02 -9.71
C ILE A 19 1.78 -12.52 -8.59
N ALA A 20 2.31 -13.73 -8.74
CA ALA A 20 3.07 -14.36 -7.68
C ALA A 20 4.49 -13.83 -7.54
N GLU A 21 5.04 -13.28 -8.61
CA GLU A 21 6.43 -12.83 -8.59
C GLU A 21 6.52 -11.36 -8.24
N PRO A 22 7.30 -11.02 -7.21
CA PRO A 22 7.49 -9.61 -6.88
C PRO A 22 8.18 -8.87 -8.02
N ALA A 23 7.82 -7.62 -8.20
CA ALA A 23 8.50 -6.78 -9.18
C ALA A 23 9.91 -6.50 -8.70
N LYS A 24 10.82 -6.30 -9.67
CA LYS A 24 12.21 -6.03 -9.32
C LYS A 24 12.44 -4.54 -9.21
N THR A 25 11.87 -3.94 -8.19
CA THR A 25 11.97 -2.50 -7.97
C THR A 25 13.12 -2.13 -7.05
N GLY A 26 13.67 -3.10 -6.34
CA GLY A 26 14.67 -2.81 -5.32
C GLY A 26 14.07 -2.33 -4.03
N LEU A 27 12.75 -2.22 -3.96
CA LEU A 27 12.06 -1.81 -2.74
C LEU A 27 11.58 -3.03 -1.98
N ASN A 28 11.80 -3.03 -0.69
CA ASN A 28 11.35 -4.11 0.17
C ASN A 28 10.57 -3.54 1.34
N TRP A 29 9.41 -4.11 1.60
CA TRP A 29 8.65 -3.70 2.77
C TRP A 29 9.23 -4.37 4.00
N THR A 30 9.75 -3.59 4.90
CA THR A 30 10.39 -4.13 6.11
C THR A 30 9.54 -3.92 7.37
N GLY A 31 8.41 -3.25 7.25
CA GLY A 31 7.49 -3.09 8.36
C GLY A 31 6.50 -4.23 8.44
N ASP A 32 5.59 -4.13 9.39
CA ASP A 32 4.54 -5.14 9.52
C ASP A 32 3.61 -5.11 8.32
N ILE A 33 3.18 -6.29 7.90
CA ILE A 33 2.28 -6.41 6.74
C ILE A 33 0.96 -5.69 6.99
N VAL A 34 0.47 -5.75 8.22
CA VAL A 34 -0.80 -5.10 8.54
C VAL A 34 -0.72 -3.59 8.29
N ASN A 35 0.46 -3.02 8.47
CA ASN A 35 0.64 -1.58 8.24
C ASN A 35 0.56 -1.23 6.76
N LEU A 36 1.06 -2.11 5.90
CA LEU A 36 0.95 -1.89 4.46
C LEU A 36 -0.51 -1.98 4.03
N VAL A 37 -1.26 -2.91 4.61
CA VAL A 37 -2.68 -3.03 4.30
C VAL A 37 -3.44 -1.80 4.78
N GLU A 38 -3.10 -1.28 5.95
CA GLU A 38 -3.70 -0.05 6.44
C GLU A 38 -3.45 1.10 5.46
N LEU A 39 -2.22 1.21 4.96
CA LEU A 39 -1.87 2.24 3.98
C LEU A 39 -2.69 2.07 2.70
N MET A 40 -2.84 0.83 2.24
CA MET A 40 -3.61 0.56 1.02
C MET A 40 -5.06 1.00 1.16
N TYR A 41 -5.69 0.65 2.28
CA TYR A 41 -7.07 1.07 2.50
C TYR A 41 -7.18 2.57 2.60
N GLY A 42 -6.21 3.22 3.22
CA GLY A 42 -6.19 4.68 3.28
C GLY A 42 -6.08 5.32 1.91
N LEU A 43 -5.19 4.79 1.07
CA LEU A 43 -5.05 5.32 -0.28
C LEU A 43 -6.31 5.11 -1.10
N GLN A 44 -6.99 3.98 -0.90
CA GLN A 44 -8.23 3.72 -1.62
C GLN A 44 -9.31 4.71 -1.21
N GLU A 45 -9.44 4.98 0.09
CA GLU A 45 -10.43 5.94 0.57
C GLU A 45 -10.13 7.36 0.10
N MET A 46 -8.85 7.70 -0.01
CA MET A 46 -8.45 9.01 -0.52
C MET A 46 -8.54 9.09 -2.04
N GLN A 47 -8.81 7.96 -2.69
CA GLN A 47 -8.95 7.89 -4.14
C GLN A 47 -7.68 8.35 -4.86
N CYS A 48 -6.53 8.06 -4.27
CA CYS A 48 -5.24 8.50 -4.80
C CYS A 48 -4.72 7.60 -5.92
N LEU A 49 -5.27 6.39 -6.03
CA LEU A 49 -4.83 5.43 -7.04
C LEU A 49 -6.02 5.04 -7.89
N ASN A 50 -5.90 5.26 -9.19
CA ASN A 50 -6.95 4.90 -10.16
C ASN A 50 -8.33 5.42 -9.73
N ASP A 51 -8.36 6.62 -9.14
CA ASP A 51 -9.58 7.29 -8.69
C ASP A 51 -10.37 6.46 -7.67
N GLY A 52 -9.70 5.57 -6.96
CA GLY A 52 -10.35 4.73 -5.95
C GLY A 52 -11.21 3.63 -6.53
N LYS A 53 -11.05 3.33 -7.83
CA LYS A 53 -11.95 2.39 -8.50
C LYS A 53 -11.50 0.96 -8.48
N LEU A 54 -10.25 0.70 -8.11
CA LEU A 54 -9.78 -0.68 -8.03
C LEU A 54 -10.27 -1.33 -6.75
N PRO A 55 -10.80 -2.56 -6.84
CA PRO A 55 -11.10 -3.31 -5.61
C PRO A 55 -9.83 -3.53 -4.80
N ILE A 56 -9.98 -3.67 -3.50
CA ILE A 56 -8.82 -3.81 -2.62
C ILE A 56 -7.97 -5.02 -2.97
N GLU A 57 -8.60 -6.10 -3.43
CA GLU A 57 -7.86 -7.29 -3.81
C GLU A 57 -6.94 -7.01 -4.99
N GLU A 58 -7.46 -6.30 -5.98
CA GLU A 58 -6.65 -5.98 -7.14
C GLU A 58 -5.59 -4.96 -6.81
N LEU A 59 -5.93 -3.99 -5.99
CA LEU A 59 -4.97 -2.98 -5.57
C LEU A 59 -3.80 -3.64 -4.83
N GLY A 60 -4.11 -4.53 -3.89
CA GLY A 60 -3.06 -5.22 -3.16
C GLY A 60 -2.19 -6.11 -4.02
N ASN A 61 -2.83 -6.78 -5.01
CA ASN A 61 -2.07 -7.63 -5.91
C ASN A 61 -1.09 -6.85 -6.78
N ARG A 62 -1.31 -5.56 -6.92
CA ARG A 62 -0.38 -4.70 -7.67
C ARG A 62 0.64 -4.03 -6.77
N ILE A 63 0.26 -3.71 -5.54
CA ILE A 63 1.15 -3.02 -4.62
C ILE A 63 2.16 -3.95 -3.97
N PHE A 64 1.70 -5.12 -3.51
CA PHE A 64 2.58 -6.03 -2.78
C PHE A 64 3.83 -6.42 -3.57
N PRO A 65 3.69 -6.80 -4.86
CA PRO A 65 4.91 -7.15 -5.61
C PRO A 65 5.92 -6.01 -5.74
N LEU A 66 5.45 -4.77 -5.71
CA LEU A 66 6.36 -3.63 -5.79
C LEU A 66 7.32 -3.59 -4.61
N PHE A 67 6.92 -4.15 -3.49
CA PHE A 67 7.73 -4.16 -2.27
C PHE A 67 8.32 -5.52 -1.96
N GLY A 68 8.37 -6.41 -2.97
CA GLY A 68 8.98 -7.72 -2.77
C GLY A 68 8.12 -8.70 -2.01
N LEU A 69 6.81 -8.50 -2.00
CA LEU A 69 5.90 -9.34 -1.23
C LEU A 69 5.00 -10.15 -2.15
N GLN A 70 4.59 -11.32 -1.65
CA GLN A 70 3.61 -12.15 -2.32
C GLN A 70 2.21 -11.65 -2.00
N PRO A 71 1.26 -11.84 -2.92
CA PRO A 71 -0.12 -11.45 -2.64
C PRO A 71 -0.71 -12.16 -1.44
N ARG A 72 -1.69 -11.53 -0.80
CA ARG A 72 -2.33 -12.04 0.39
C ARG A 72 -3.84 -11.88 0.27
N ILE A 73 -4.55 -12.37 1.28
CA ILE A 73 -5.99 -12.11 1.39
C ILE A 73 -6.15 -10.89 2.27
N TYR A 74 -6.26 -9.73 1.64
CA TYR A 74 -6.16 -8.45 2.35
C TYR A 74 -7.33 -8.19 3.27
N SER A 75 -8.51 -8.69 2.91
CA SER A 75 -9.67 -8.52 3.77
C SER A 75 -9.50 -9.20 5.12
N ARG A 76 -8.75 -10.29 5.17
CA ARG A 76 -8.48 -10.94 6.45
C ARG A 76 -7.58 -10.10 7.32
N ILE A 77 -6.57 -9.48 6.70
CA ILE A 77 -5.66 -8.62 7.43
C ILE A 77 -6.41 -7.38 7.91
N TYR A 78 -7.37 -6.92 7.12
CA TYR A 78 -8.18 -5.77 7.49
C TYR A 78 -8.96 -6.03 8.79
N ILE A 79 -9.34 -7.29 9.05
CA ILE A 79 -10.02 -7.63 10.30
C ILE A 79 -9.14 -7.24 11.49
N ASP A 80 -7.83 -7.47 11.40
CA ASP A 80 -6.92 -7.10 12.48
C ASP A 80 -6.94 -5.59 12.71
N ILE A 81 -7.03 -4.83 11.64
CA ILE A 81 -7.08 -3.37 11.75
C ILE A 81 -8.36 -2.95 12.47
N LYS A 82 -9.48 -3.55 12.10
CA LYS A 82 -10.75 -3.21 12.73
C LYS A 82 -10.75 -3.54 14.23
N GLN A 83 -10.00 -4.57 14.60
CA GLN A 83 -9.95 -4.98 16.00
C GLN A 83 -9.00 -4.16 16.84
N ARG A 84 -8.21 -3.31 16.24
CA ARG A 84 -7.28 -2.47 16.98
C ARG A 84 -7.98 -1.55 17.98
N ALA A 85 -9.23 -1.18 17.69
CA ALA A 85 -9.98 -0.31 18.57
C ALA A 85 -10.14 -0.92 19.96
N THR A 86 -10.27 -2.25 20.02
CA THR A 86 -10.42 -2.91 21.31
C THR A 86 -9.10 -3.16 22.02
N LYS A 87 -8.01 -3.21 21.24
CA LYS A 87 -6.70 -3.50 21.84
C LYS A 87 -5.91 -2.25 22.17
N ASN A 88 -5.85 -1.33 21.23
CA ASN A 88 -4.99 -0.15 21.36
C ASN A 88 -5.75 1.16 21.30
N GLY A 89 -7.04 1.10 21.01
CA GLY A 89 -7.83 2.32 20.92
C GLY A 89 -7.59 3.15 19.68
N ASN A 90 -6.78 2.68 18.75
CA ASN A 90 -6.47 3.45 17.55
C ASN A 90 -6.39 2.54 16.35
N ARG A 91 -7.45 2.56 15.54
CA ARG A 91 -7.50 1.69 14.35
C ARG A 91 -6.54 2.12 13.26
N THR A 92 -6.22 3.39 13.20
CA THR A 92 -5.29 3.90 12.18
C THR A 92 -3.94 4.22 12.81
N TYR A 93 -3.46 3.29 13.61
CA TYR A 93 -2.23 3.47 14.36
C TYR A 93 -1.03 3.79 13.45
N PHE A 94 -0.90 3.04 12.36
CA PHE A 94 0.24 3.24 11.47
C PHE A 94 0.17 4.60 10.76
N LEU A 95 -0.98 4.95 10.25
CA LEU A 95 -1.15 6.24 9.57
C LEU A 95 -0.97 7.39 10.54
N SER A 96 -1.47 7.23 11.76
CA SER A 96 -1.30 8.26 12.79
C SER A 96 0.17 8.45 13.13
N ARG A 97 0.89 7.34 13.26
CA ARG A 97 2.31 7.39 13.56
C ARG A 97 3.09 8.00 12.40
N MET A 98 2.74 7.61 11.18
CA MET A 98 3.38 8.18 9.99
C MET A 98 3.20 9.69 9.95
N ARG A 99 1.97 10.15 10.21
CA ARG A 99 1.70 11.58 10.24
C ARG A 99 2.57 12.28 11.27
N ASN A 100 2.62 11.73 12.49
CA ASN A 100 3.40 12.36 13.55
C ASN A 100 4.88 12.39 13.24
N MET A 101 5.41 11.31 12.66
CA MET A 101 6.82 11.26 12.28
C MET A 101 7.13 12.25 11.18
N LEU A 102 6.22 12.38 10.22
CA LEU A 102 6.44 13.33 9.14
C LEU A 102 6.34 14.77 9.64
N GLU A 103 5.39 15.05 10.53
CA GLU A 103 5.29 16.37 11.13
C GLU A 103 6.58 16.74 11.87
N GLU A 104 7.12 15.77 12.59
CA GLU A 104 8.36 15.99 13.31
C GLU A 104 9.51 16.32 12.35
N ARG A 105 9.59 15.59 11.26
CA ARG A 105 10.64 15.84 10.27
C ARG A 105 10.48 17.22 9.65
N ILE A 106 9.25 17.61 9.33
CA ILE A 106 9.00 18.93 8.77
C ILE A 106 9.44 20.02 9.75
N ASP A 107 9.09 19.85 11.02
CA ASP A 107 9.51 20.80 12.05
C ASP A 107 11.02 20.92 12.13
N GLN A 108 11.71 19.78 12.07
CA GLN A 108 13.17 19.79 12.10
C GLN A 108 13.76 20.48 10.88
N ASP A 109 13.18 20.21 9.72
CA ASP A 109 13.66 20.81 8.48
C ASP A 109 13.47 22.33 8.50
N ILE A 110 12.34 22.78 8.99
CA ILE A 110 12.06 24.21 9.13
C ILE A 110 13.03 24.83 10.12
N HIS A 111 13.25 24.17 11.25
CA HIS A 111 14.14 24.67 12.28
C HIS A 111 15.56 24.80 11.76
N ILE A 112 16.05 23.79 11.04
CA ILE A 112 17.38 23.83 10.46
C ILE A 112 17.49 24.95 9.44
N SER A 113 16.45 25.11 8.61
CA SER A 113 16.44 26.16 7.61
C SER A 113 16.52 27.54 8.24
N LEU A 114 15.82 27.76 9.33
CA LEU A 114 15.86 29.02 10.03
C LEU A 114 17.23 29.27 10.67
N ARG A 115 17.85 28.22 11.15
CA ARG A 115 19.17 28.37 11.79
C ARG A 115 20.27 28.72 10.81
N ARG A 116 20.09 28.36 9.56
CA ARG A 116 21.08 28.65 8.53
C ARG A 116 21.09 30.12 8.12
N LYS A 117 20.06 30.84 8.47
CA LYS A 117 19.99 32.24 8.21
C LYS A 117 20.59 33.03 9.36
#